data_7631ab7c913e781274d94f67d09c0127
#
_entry.id   7631ab7c913e781274d94f67d09c0127
#
_cell.length_a   1.000
_cell.length_b   1.000
_cell.length_c   1.000
_cell.angle_alpha   90.00
_cell.angle_beta   90.00
_cell.angle_gamma   90.00
#
_symmetry.space_group_name_H-M   'P 1'
#
loop_
_entity.id
_entity.type
_entity.pdbx_description
1 polymer ?
#
loop_
_entity_poly.entity_id
_entity_poly.type
_entity_poly.pdbx_seq_one_letter_code
_entity_poly.pdbx_strand_id
1 'polypeptide(L)'
;MLLRLEGFAAFAAAVAFYAQAGFSWPVAAFFFLAPDLAMLAYLAGPRAGAIAYNLAHTHALALAFTLAGSLGGVPAAAAGGLIWIAHIGFDRALGYGLKYSSGFGDTHLGRIGRR
;
A
#
# COMPACT_ATOMS: atom_id res chain seq x y z
N MET A 1 -15.86 3.59 7.86
CA MET A 1 -15.48 2.69 8.98
C MET A 1 -15.06 1.32 8.50
N LEU A 2 -15.91 0.62 7.73
CA LEU A 2 -15.57 -0.72 7.27
C LEU A 2 -14.31 -0.79 6.43
N LEU A 3 -14.11 0.19 5.52
CA LEU A 3 -12.90 0.20 4.68
C LEU A 3 -11.64 0.39 5.51
N ARG A 4 -11.74 1.13 6.60
CA ARG A 4 -10.59 1.30 7.49
C ARG A 4 -10.31 0.03 8.28
N LEU A 5 -11.35 -0.68 8.71
CA LEU A 5 -11.19 -1.97 9.38
C LEU A 5 -10.60 -3.01 8.44
N GLU A 6 -11.04 -3.02 7.18
CA GLU A 6 -10.45 -3.90 6.17
C GLU A 6 -8.97 -3.59 5.96
N GLY A 7 -8.63 -2.30 5.95
CA GLY A 7 -7.24 -1.88 5.83
C GLY A 7 -6.41 -2.37 7.01
N PHE A 8 -6.93 -2.24 8.22
CA PHE A 8 -6.23 -2.72 9.40
C PHE A 8 -6.06 -4.25 9.37
N ALA A 9 -7.12 -4.96 8.95
CA ALA A 9 -7.05 -6.42 8.85
C ALA A 9 -6.01 -6.85 7.83
N ALA A 10 -5.92 -6.17 6.69
CA ALA A 10 -4.91 -6.47 5.68
C ALA A 10 -3.50 -6.19 6.20
N PHE A 11 -3.33 -5.10 6.93
CA PHE A 11 -2.05 -4.78 7.55
C PHE A 11 -1.64 -5.87 8.53
N ALA A 12 -2.54 -6.24 9.44
CA ALA A 12 -2.26 -7.25 10.46
C ALA A 12 -1.94 -8.61 9.82
N ALA A 13 -2.70 -9.00 8.80
CA ALA A 13 -2.46 -10.25 8.09
C ALA A 13 -1.10 -10.24 7.39
N ALA A 14 -0.76 -9.16 6.71
CA ALA A 14 0.53 -9.05 6.01
C ALA A 14 1.69 -9.13 7.00
N VAL A 15 1.59 -8.45 8.14
CA VAL A 15 2.62 -8.50 9.18
C VAL A 15 2.75 -9.91 9.75
N ALA A 16 1.63 -10.58 10.00
CA ALA A 16 1.64 -11.94 10.53
C ALA A 16 2.30 -12.92 9.57
N PHE A 17 1.94 -12.86 8.29
CA PHE A 17 2.55 -13.71 7.27
C PHE A 17 4.04 -13.40 7.09
N TYR A 18 4.40 -12.13 7.16
CA TYR A 18 5.80 -11.72 7.07
C TYR A 18 6.61 -12.32 8.22
N ALA A 19 6.09 -12.23 9.43
CA ALA A 19 6.72 -12.78 10.61
C ALA A 19 6.85 -14.31 10.52
N GLN A 20 5.78 -14.97 10.10
CA GLN A 20 5.75 -16.42 10.00
C GLN A 20 6.72 -16.95 8.96
N ALA A 21 6.90 -16.20 7.89
CA ALA A 21 7.84 -16.58 6.83
C ALA A 21 9.31 -16.34 7.21
N GLY A 22 9.57 -15.64 8.32
CA GLY A 22 10.91 -15.37 8.78
C GLY A 22 11.68 -14.35 7.98
N PHE A 23 10.97 -13.45 7.30
CA PHE A 23 11.60 -12.38 6.53
C PHE A 23 12.20 -11.30 7.42
N SER A 24 13.15 -10.55 6.87
CA SER A 24 13.92 -9.55 7.61
C SER A 24 13.10 -8.33 8.00
N TRP A 25 13.05 -8.00 9.30
CA TRP A 25 12.37 -6.82 9.80
C TRP A 25 13.07 -5.51 9.42
N PRO A 26 14.42 -5.42 9.45
CA PRO A 26 15.09 -4.20 8.96
C PRO A 26 14.75 -3.89 7.50
N VAL A 27 14.63 -4.92 6.66
CA VAL A 27 14.22 -4.74 5.26
C VAL A 27 12.80 -4.20 5.20
N ALA A 28 11.89 -4.74 6.02
CA ALA A 28 10.51 -4.26 6.08
C ALA A 28 10.46 -2.80 6.47
N ALA A 29 11.22 -2.40 7.50
CA ALA A 29 11.24 -1.01 7.95
C ALA A 29 11.78 -0.09 6.86
N PHE A 30 12.83 -0.51 6.15
CA PHE A 30 13.45 0.30 5.11
C PHE A 30 12.51 0.51 3.92
N PHE A 31 11.80 -0.53 3.49
CA PHE A 31 10.96 -0.47 2.31
C PHE A 31 9.50 -0.13 2.59
N PHE A 32 9.12 0.03 3.87
CA PHE A 32 7.71 0.25 4.21
C PHE A 32 7.13 1.48 3.51
N LEU A 33 7.93 2.52 3.35
CA LEU A 33 7.47 3.75 2.73
C LEU A 33 7.71 3.81 1.21
N ALA A 34 8.25 2.74 0.62
CA ALA A 34 8.55 2.73 -0.81
C ALA A 34 7.32 3.05 -1.69
N PRO A 35 6.11 2.56 -1.40
CA PRO A 35 4.95 2.93 -2.23
C PRO A 35 4.66 4.43 -2.26
N ASP A 36 5.08 5.18 -1.23
CA ASP A 36 4.87 6.62 -1.20
C ASP A 36 5.75 7.37 -2.20
N LEU A 37 6.77 6.70 -2.76
CA LEU A 37 7.56 7.31 -3.82
C LEU A 37 6.70 7.66 -5.04
N ALA A 38 5.55 7.00 -5.21
CA ALA A 38 4.61 7.32 -6.27
C ALA A 38 4.07 8.74 -6.17
N MET A 39 4.16 9.36 -4.98
CA MET A 39 3.74 10.76 -4.81
C MET A 39 4.60 11.72 -5.63
N LEU A 40 5.80 11.31 -6.04
CA LEU A 40 6.63 12.14 -6.91
C LEU A 40 5.94 12.45 -8.23
N ALA A 41 4.99 11.60 -8.67
CA ALA A 41 4.23 11.84 -9.90
C ALA A 41 3.36 13.09 -9.82
N TYR A 42 3.08 13.60 -8.60
CA TYR A 42 2.35 14.87 -8.47
C TYR A 42 3.13 16.06 -9.02
N LEU A 43 4.43 15.91 -9.23
CA LEU A 43 5.22 16.93 -9.92
C LEU A 43 4.76 17.11 -11.37
N ALA A 44 4.15 16.09 -11.96
CA ALA A 44 3.59 16.14 -13.31
C ALA A 44 2.11 16.56 -13.33
N GLY A 45 1.52 16.84 -12.15
CA GLY A 45 0.15 17.31 -12.03
C GLY A 45 -0.73 16.37 -11.20
N PRO A 46 -1.93 16.85 -10.80
CA PRO A 46 -2.80 16.07 -9.90
C PRO A 46 -3.29 14.77 -10.53
N ARG A 47 -3.52 14.76 -11.82
CA ARG A 47 -4.00 13.55 -12.50
C ARG A 47 -2.92 12.48 -12.55
N ALA A 48 -1.71 12.85 -12.95
CA ALA A 48 -0.59 11.91 -12.98
C ALA A 48 -0.27 11.40 -11.58
N GLY A 49 -0.29 12.28 -10.59
CA GLY A 49 -0.07 11.92 -9.21
C GLY A 49 -1.11 10.94 -8.69
N ALA A 50 -2.39 11.19 -8.98
CA ALA A 50 -3.47 10.31 -8.54
C ALA A 50 -3.35 8.93 -9.18
N ILE A 51 -3.03 8.86 -10.48
CA ILE A 51 -2.89 7.58 -11.17
C ILE A 51 -1.74 6.78 -10.57
N ALA A 52 -0.56 7.39 -10.43
CA ALA A 52 0.61 6.69 -9.90
C ALA A 52 0.40 6.28 -8.44
N TYR A 53 -0.16 7.18 -7.62
CA TYR A 53 -0.44 6.88 -6.23
C TYR A 53 -1.42 5.72 -6.10
N ASN A 54 -2.50 5.75 -6.88
CA ASN A 54 -3.51 4.70 -6.80
C ASN A 54 -2.97 3.35 -7.23
N LEU A 55 -2.11 3.30 -8.26
CA LEU A 55 -1.48 2.06 -8.67
C LEU A 55 -0.58 1.49 -7.57
N ALA A 56 0.16 2.36 -6.88
CA ALA A 56 1.04 1.93 -5.80
C ALA A 56 0.29 1.58 -4.51
N HIS A 57 -0.97 2.05 -4.36
CA HIS A 57 -1.73 1.89 -3.13
C HIS A 57 -2.99 1.04 -3.32
N THR A 58 -3.04 0.19 -4.35
CA THR A 58 -4.15 -0.73 -4.53
C THR A 58 -3.75 -2.14 -4.08
N HIS A 59 -4.61 -2.75 -3.26
CA HIS A 59 -4.38 -4.11 -2.78
C HIS A 59 -4.32 -5.13 -3.90
N ALA A 60 -5.06 -4.90 -4.99
CA ALA A 60 -5.10 -5.86 -6.09
C ALA A 60 -3.72 -6.08 -6.71
N LEU A 61 -2.98 -5.00 -6.97
CA LEU A 61 -1.64 -5.13 -7.53
C LEU A 61 -0.65 -5.71 -6.52
N ALA A 62 -0.73 -5.26 -5.27
CA ALA A 62 0.16 -5.76 -4.23
C ALA A 62 -0.06 -7.25 -3.99
N LEU A 63 -1.33 -7.68 -3.97
CA LEU A 63 -1.66 -9.08 -3.78
C LEU A 63 -1.19 -9.92 -4.97
N ALA A 64 -1.42 -9.44 -6.19
CA ALA A 64 -0.96 -10.15 -7.39
C ALA A 64 0.56 -10.33 -7.38
N PHE A 65 1.30 -9.30 -7.00
CA PHE A 65 2.74 -9.36 -6.91
C PHE A 65 3.20 -10.37 -5.85
N THR A 66 2.54 -10.35 -4.68
CA THR A 66 2.86 -11.27 -3.59
C THR A 66 2.62 -12.72 -4.00
N LEU A 67 1.47 -12.98 -4.63
CA LEU A 67 1.14 -14.34 -5.08
C LEU A 67 2.10 -14.81 -6.16
N ALA A 68 2.44 -13.96 -7.11
CA ALA A 68 3.39 -14.31 -8.16
C ALA A 68 4.75 -14.65 -7.56
N GLY A 69 5.21 -13.88 -6.58
CA GLY A 69 6.47 -14.15 -5.91
C GLY A 69 6.45 -15.45 -5.12
N SER A 70 5.35 -15.71 -4.41
CA SER A 70 5.21 -16.93 -3.60
C SER A 70 5.12 -18.18 -4.47
N LEU A 71 4.26 -18.14 -5.49
CA LEU A 71 4.04 -19.29 -6.38
C LEU A 71 5.22 -19.50 -7.31
N GLY A 72 5.93 -18.45 -7.66
CA GLY A 72 7.12 -18.52 -8.51
C GLY A 72 8.39 -18.86 -7.77
N GLY A 73 8.33 -19.04 -6.45
CA GLY A 73 9.51 -19.38 -5.66
C GLY A 73 10.53 -18.27 -5.54
N VAL A 74 10.08 -17.00 -5.53
CA VAL A 74 10.96 -15.84 -5.38
C VAL A 74 10.67 -15.18 -4.03
N PRO A 75 11.39 -15.58 -2.95
CA PRO A 75 11.12 -15.08 -1.60
C PRO A 75 11.21 -13.55 -1.48
N ALA A 76 12.16 -12.93 -2.18
CA ALA A 76 12.30 -11.47 -2.13
C ALA A 76 11.06 -10.76 -2.67
N ALA A 77 10.44 -11.30 -3.73
CA ALA A 77 9.21 -10.73 -4.27
C ALA A 77 8.04 -10.94 -3.32
N ALA A 78 7.95 -12.11 -2.70
CA ALA A 78 6.91 -12.37 -1.70
C ALA A 78 7.05 -11.43 -0.51
N ALA A 79 8.26 -11.24 -0.01
CA ALA A 79 8.52 -10.34 1.10
C ALA A 79 8.16 -8.90 0.73
N GLY A 80 8.60 -8.45 -0.45
CA GLY A 80 8.29 -7.10 -0.94
C GLY A 80 6.80 -6.89 -1.10
N GLY A 81 6.08 -7.90 -1.59
CA GLY A 81 4.63 -7.83 -1.73
C GLY A 81 3.92 -7.71 -0.39
N LEU A 82 4.36 -8.45 0.61
CA LEU A 82 3.78 -8.36 1.95
C LEU A 82 4.02 -6.99 2.58
N ILE A 83 5.22 -6.44 2.40
CA ILE A 83 5.52 -5.08 2.86
C ILE A 83 4.58 -4.08 2.16
N TRP A 84 4.38 -4.27 0.87
CA TRP A 84 3.49 -3.41 0.06
C TRP A 84 2.05 -3.48 0.58
N ILE A 85 1.53 -4.70 0.82
CA ILE A 85 0.19 -4.88 1.38
C ILE A 85 0.08 -4.22 2.76
N ALA A 86 1.10 -4.39 3.59
CA ALA A 86 1.11 -3.80 4.93
C ALA A 86 1.05 -2.27 4.84
N HIS A 87 1.80 -1.67 3.92
CA HIS A 87 1.77 -0.22 3.73
C HIS A 87 0.38 0.26 3.34
N ILE A 88 -0.24 -0.38 2.35
CA ILE A 88 -1.58 0.00 1.89
C ILE A 88 -2.59 -0.18 3.03
N GLY A 89 -2.53 -1.31 3.74
CA GLY A 89 -3.44 -1.58 4.84
C GLY A 89 -3.32 -0.56 5.95
N PHE A 90 -2.09 -0.17 6.28
CA PHE A 90 -1.84 0.83 7.29
C PHE A 90 -2.44 2.19 6.89
N ASP A 91 -2.23 2.60 5.62
CA ASP A 91 -2.80 3.84 5.12
C ASP A 91 -4.32 3.83 5.20
N ARG A 92 -4.95 2.71 4.80
CA ARG A 92 -6.41 2.59 4.87
C ARG A 92 -6.92 2.64 6.29
N ALA A 93 -6.20 2.03 7.23
CA ALA A 93 -6.58 2.09 8.64
C ALA A 93 -6.54 3.52 9.17
N LEU A 94 -5.61 4.34 8.67
CA LEU A 94 -5.52 5.75 9.04
C LEU A 94 -6.52 6.62 8.29
N GLY A 95 -7.22 6.08 7.30
CA GLY A 95 -8.19 6.83 6.52
C GLY A 95 -7.64 7.39 5.21
N TYR A 96 -6.44 7.02 4.81
CA TYR A 96 -5.87 7.44 3.53
C TYR A 96 -6.33 6.48 2.44
N GLY A 97 -7.20 6.97 1.55
CA GLY A 97 -7.73 6.16 0.46
C GLY A 97 -7.07 6.45 -0.88
N LEU A 98 -7.59 5.80 -1.92
CA LEU A 98 -7.16 6.06 -3.28
C LEU A 98 -7.51 7.49 -3.67
N LYS A 99 -6.67 8.09 -4.49
CA LYS A 99 -6.79 9.52 -4.82
C LYS A 99 -7.66 9.77 -6.04
N TYR A 100 -8.42 10.85 -5.99
CA TYR A 100 -9.10 11.38 -7.17
C TYR A 100 -8.15 12.34 -7.90
N SER A 101 -8.40 12.55 -9.19
CA SER A 101 -7.55 13.45 -9.99
C SER A 101 -7.71 14.92 -9.61
N SER A 102 -8.70 15.26 -8.79
CA SER A 102 -8.92 16.61 -8.31
C SER A 102 -7.86 17.12 -7.35
N GLY A 103 -7.13 16.22 -6.67
CA GLY A 103 -6.07 16.62 -5.77
C GLY A 103 -5.61 15.53 -4.84
N PHE A 104 -4.49 15.78 -4.18
CA PHE A 104 -3.89 14.81 -3.27
C PHE A 104 -4.82 14.51 -2.07
N GLY A 105 -5.52 15.53 -1.57
CA GLY A 105 -6.37 15.36 -0.40
C GLY A 105 -7.72 14.71 -0.68
N ASP A 106 -8.11 14.59 -1.94
CA ASP A 106 -9.42 14.03 -2.31
C ASP A 106 -9.30 12.54 -2.56
N THR A 107 -9.92 11.73 -1.69
CA THR A 107 -9.80 10.27 -1.75
C THR A 107 -11.17 9.62 -1.65
N HIS A 108 -11.24 8.34 -2.01
CA HIS A 108 -12.50 7.59 -1.92
C HIS A 108 -12.94 7.33 -0.47
N LEU A 109 -12.06 7.54 0.51
CA LEU A 109 -12.40 7.43 1.94
C LEU A 109 -12.71 8.79 2.55
N GLY A 110 -12.66 9.86 1.75
CA GLY A 110 -12.93 11.21 2.21
C GLY A 110 -11.74 12.13 1.99
N ARG A 111 -11.90 13.36 2.43
CA ARG A 111 -10.91 14.40 2.26
C ARG A 111 -9.93 14.41 3.40
N ILE A 112 -8.64 14.37 3.07
CA ILE A 112 -7.58 14.37 4.07
C ILE A 112 -7.50 15.75 4.71
N GLY A 113 -7.53 15.78 6.05
CA GLY A 113 -7.38 17.01 6.82
C GLY A 113 -8.57 17.95 6.81
N ARG A 114 -9.71 17.53 6.24
CA ARG A 114 -10.94 18.34 6.19
C ARG A 114 -12.16 17.46 6.37
N ARG A 115 -13.19 18.10 6.88
CA ARG A 115 -14.50 17.47 7.06
C ARG A 115 -15.52 18.05 6.10
#